data_c572e721e5b1aaa1f0444dd53ec8a113
#
_entry.id   c572e721e5b1aaa1f0444dd53ec8a113
#
_cell.length_a   1.000
_cell.length_b   1.000
_cell.length_c   1.000
_cell.angle_alpha   90.00
_cell.angle_beta   90.00
_cell.angle_gamma   90.00
#
_symmetry.space_group_name_H-M   'P 1'
#
loop_
_entity.id
_entity.type
_entity.pdbx_description
1 polymer ?
#
loop_
_entity_poly.entity_id
_entity_poly.type
_entity_poly.pdbx_seq_one_letter_code
_entity_poly.pdbx_strand_id
1 'polypeptide(L)'
;MDIQSEVLKVLDGVLSLGGLGAAFDRSTPLLGAVPELDSMAVVTLITTLEQELGIEVDDDDLDGSTFATVGSLVDFVGGKLGAQ
;
A
#
# COMPACT_ATOMS: atom_id res chain seq x y z
N MET A 1 -14.43 0.30 8.60
CA MET A 1 -12.97 0.13 8.43
C MET A 1 -12.37 1.38 7.83
N ASP A 2 -11.30 1.86 8.41
CA ASP A 2 -10.53 2.96 7.83
C ASP A 2 -9.46 2.38 6.91
N ILE A 3 -9.69 2.47 5.60
CA ILE A 3 -8.81 1.89 4.60
C ILE A 3 -7.39 2.47 4.71
N GLN A 4 -7.29 3.79 4.90
CA GLN A 4 -5.97 4.41 5.04
C GLN A 4 -5.20 3.86 6.22
N SER A 5 -5.84 3.71 7.37
CA SER A 5 -5.21 3.14 8.56
C SER A 5 -4.74 1.72 8.31
N GLU A 6 -5.55 0.92 7.63
CA GLU A 6 -5.18 -0.47 7.34
C GLU A 6 -4.00 -0.54 6.38
N VAL A 7 -3.99 0.30 5.34
CA VAL A 7 -2.89 0.38 4.39
C VAL A 7 -1.61 0.80 5.10
N LEU A 8 -1.69 1.81 5.97
CA LEU A 8 -0.51 2.28 6.71
C LEU A 8 0.03 1.22 7.66
N LYS A 9 -0.84 0.46 8.30
CA LYS A 9 -0.39 -0.66 9.15
C LYS A 9 0.37 -1.70 8.34
N VAL A 10 -0.14 -2.05 7.17
CA VAL A 10 0.51 -3.03 6.31
C VAL A 10 1.86 -2.50 5.83
N LEU A 11 1.90 -1.24 5.40
CA LEU A 11 3.16 -0.60 4.98
C LEU A 11 4.19 -0.63 6.10
N ASP A 12 3.79 -0.25 7.30
CA ASP A 12 4.69 -0.23 8.46
C ASP A 12 5.26 -1.61 8.72
N GLY A 13 4.40 -2.63 8.70
CA GLY A 13 4.83 -4.00 8.97
C GLY A 13 5.73 -4.57 7.88
N VAL A 14 5.37 -4.37 6.62
CA VAL A 14 6.13 -4.91 5.49
C VAL A 14 7.48 -4.22 5.35
N LEU A 15 7.51 -2.90 5.53
CA LEU A 15 8.73 -2.11 5.35
C LEU A 15 9.52 -1.92 6.64
N SER A 16 9.04 -2.50 7.74
CA SER A 16 9.72 -2.42 9.06
C SER A 16 9.97 -0.97 9.47
N LEU A 17 8.95 -0.13 9.38
CA LEU A 17 9.09 1.30 9.62
C LEU A 17 9.13 1.67 11.11
N GLY A 18 8.86 0.72 12.00
CA GLY A 18 8.97 0.95 13.44
C GLY A 18 7.96 1.97 13.98
N GLY A 19 6.79 2.06 13.37
CA GLY A 19 5.74 3.00 13.76
C GLY A 19 5.71 4.27 12.95
N LEU A 20 6.70 4.50 12.09
CA LEU A 20 6.76 5.71 11.26
C LEU A 20 5.61 5.79 10.25
N GLY A 21 5.04 4.63 9.89
CA GLY A 21 3.91 4.60 8.98
C GLY A 21 2.72 5.41 9.48
N ALA A 22 2.56 5.52 10.79
CA ALA A 22 1.46 6.29 11.38
C ALA A 22 1.59 7.78 11.11
N ALA A 23 2.79 8.26 10.78
CA ALA A 23 3.04 9.67 10.46
C ALA A 23 2.80 9.98 8.99
N PHE A 24 2.59 8.96 8.16
CA PHE A 24 2.37 9.16 6.72
C PHE A 24 0.96 9.70 6.48
N ASP A 25 0.83 10.50 5.43
CA ASP A 25 -0.47 11.00 4.97
C ASP A 25 -0.63 10.67 3.48
N ARG A 26 -1.74 11.11 2.89
CA ARG A 26 -2.04 10.79 1.51
C ARG A 26 -1.01 11.36 0.53
N SER A 27 -0.36 12.44 0.88
CA SER A 27 0.63 13.07 0.01
C SER A 27 2.03 12.48 0.18
N THR A 28 2.24 11.60 1.14
CA THR A 28 3.55 11.00 1.38
C THR A 28 3.98 10.16 0.19
N PRO A 29 5.12 10.49 -0.45
CA PRO A 29 5.60 9.69 -1.59
C PRO A 29 6.09 8.33 -1.12
N LEU A 30 5.88 7.32 -1.93
CA LEU A 30 6.30 5.96 -1.62
C LEU A 30 7.42 5.50 -2.56
N LEU A 31 7.07 5.20 -3.80
CA LEU A 31 8.03 4.66 -4.75
C LEU A 31 9.09 5.71 -5.07
N GLY A 32 10.35 5.34 -4.88
CA GLY A 32 11.46 6.24 -5.11
C GLY A 32 11.83 7.12 -3.93
N ALA A 33 10.92 7.28 -2.96
CA ALA A 33 11.16 8.11 -1.77
C ALA A 33 11.42 7.26 -0.53
N VAL A 34 10.87 6.05 -0.49
CA VAL A 34 11.08 5.11 0.61
C VAL A 34 12.07 4.04 0.12
N PRO A 35 13.32 4.06 0.62
CA PRO A 35 14.34 3.13 0.11
C PRO A 35 13.98 1.66 0.33
N GLU A 36 13.19 1.36 1.35
CA GLU A 36 12.78 0.00 1.66
C GLU A 36 11.79 -0.55 0.64
N LEU A 37 11.15 0.32 -0.14
CA LEU A 37 10.13 -0.10 -1.12
C LEU A 37 10.80 -0.43 -2.45
N ASP A 38 11.27 -1.67 -2.55
CA ASP A 38 11.85 -2.20 -3.79
C ASP A 38 10.88 -3.22 -4.42
N SER A 39 11.31 -3.89 -5.49
CA SER A 39 10.46 -4.85 -6.21
C SER A 39 9.95 -5.97 -5.30
N MET A 40 10.82 -6.48 -4.43
CA MET A 40 10.43 -7.54 -3.51
C MET A 40 9.44 -7.04 -2.47
N ALA A 41 9.67 -5.83 -1.96
CA ALA A 41 8.78 -5.23 -0.99
C ALA A 41 7.39 -4.97 -1.59
N VAL A 42 7.35 -4.55 -2.86
CA VAL A 42 6.07 -4.34 -3.56
C VAL A 42 5.29 -5.65 -3.62
N VAL A 43 5.94 -6.75 -3.99
CA VAL A 43 5.28 -8.06 -4.06
C VAL A 43 4.76 -8.47 -2.69
N THR A 44 5.59 -8.32 -1.66
CA THR A 44 5.20 -8.67 -0.29
C THR A 44 4.03 -7.78 0.19
N LEU A 45 4.09 -6.50 -0.12
CA LEU A 45 3.04 -5.55 0.24
C LEU A 45 1.70 -5.94 -0.39
N ILE A 46 1.71 -6.24 -1.68
CA ILE A 46 0.51 -6.63 -2.40
C ILE A 46 -0.07 -7.92 -1.81
N THR A 47 0.79 -8.93 -1.59
CA THR A 47 0.34 -10.20 -1.02
C THR A 47 -0.28 -9.99 0.36
N THR A 48 0.35 -9.16 1.19
CA THR A 48 -0.16 -8.87 2.53
C THR A 48 -1.51 -8.15 2.46
N LEU A 49 -1.62 -7.16 1.56
CA LEU A 49 -2.89 -6.45 1.38
C LEU A 49 -4.00 -7.39 0.94
N GLU A 50 -3.69 -8.31 0.03
CA GLU A 50 -4.67 -9.31 -0.41
C GLU A 50 -5.16 -10.16 0.76
N GLN A 51 -4.23 -10.61 1.61
CA GLN A 51 -4.57 -11.47 2.74
C GLN A 51 -5.32 -10.72 3.83
N GLU A 52 -4.87 -9.51 4.16
CA GLU A 52 -5.45 -8.76 5.26
C GLU A 52 -6.80 -8.16 4.92
N LEU A 53 -6.98 -7.76 3.67
CA LEU A 53 -8.19 -7.04 3.25
C LEU A 53 -9.11 -7.88 2.38
N GLY A 54 -8.69 -9.08 2.01
CA GLY A 54 -9.52 -9.97 1.19
C GLY A 54 -9.72 -9.47 -0.24
N ILE A 55 -8.74 -8.78 -0.80
CA ILE A 55 -8.81 -8.26 -2.17
C ILE A 55 -7.97 -9.13 -3.10
N GLU A 56 -8.23 -9.01 -4.40
CA GLU A 56 -7.42 -9.66 -5.42
C GLU A 56 -6.77 -8.60 -6.29
N VAL A 57 -5.46 -8.74 -6.50
CA VAL A 57 -4.68 -7.80 -7.29
C VAL A 57 -4.01 -8.56 -8.43
N ASP A 58 -4.32 -8.18 -9.66
CA ASP A 58 -3.70 -8.76 -10.85
C ASP A 58 -2.47 -7.95 -11.25
N ASP A 59 -1.54 -8.58 -11.96
CA ASP A 59 -0.36 -7.88 -12.47
C ASP A 59 -0.74 -6.68 -13.33
N ASP A 60 -1.82 -6.78 -14.08
CA ASP A 60 -2.30 -5.70 -14.94
C ASP A 60 -2.80 -4.49 -14.14
N ASP A 61 -3.14 -4.69 -12.87
CA ASP A 61 -3.58 -3.60 -11.99
C ASP A 61 -2.41 -2.76 -11.47
N LEU A 62 -1.19 -3.28 -11.57
CA LEU A 62 -0.03 -2.64 -10.97
C LEU A 62 0.71 -1.77 -11.97
N ASP A 63 0.92 -0.51 -11.61
CA ASP A 63 1.80 0.36 -12.37
C ASP A 63 2.49 1.33 -11.40
N GLY A 64 3.41 2.14 -11.92
CA GLY A 64 4.17 3.06 -11.08
C GLY A 64 3.29 4.07 -10.35
N SER A 65 2.16 4.45 -10.92
CA SER A 65 1.30 5.45 -10.30
C SER A 65 0.54 4.90 -9.09
N THR A 66 0.32 3.59 -9.04
CA THR A 66 -0.34 2.96 -7.90
C THR A 66 0.46 3.18 -6.62
N PHE A 67 1.78 3.11 -6.71
CA PHE A 67 2.67 3.23 -5.57
C PHE A 67 3.37 4.59 -5.49
N ALA A 68 2.90 5.57 -6.23
CA ALA A 68 3.54 6.90 -6.23
C ALA A 68 3.42 7.56 -4.86
N THR A 69 2.24 7.49 -4.26
CA THR A 69 1.99 8.08 -2.93
C THR A 69 1.11 7.14 -2.12
N VAL A 70 1.03 7.44 -0.81
CA VAL A 70 0.08 6.74 0.07
C VAL A 70 -1.33 6.88 -0.47
N GLY A 71 -1.71 8.08 -0.90
CA GLY A 71 -3.06 8.34 -1.41
C GLY A 71 -3.40 7.49 -2.62
N SER A 72 -2.47 7.35 -3.57
CA SER A 72 -2.71 6.55 -4.76
C SER A 72 -2.88 5.07 -4.40
N LEU A 73 -2.11 4.58 -3.45
CA LEU A 73 -2.25 3.21 -2.97
C LEU A 73 -3.56 3.01 -2.22
N VAL A 74 -3.94 3.96 -1.37
CA VAL A 74 -5.20 3.89 -0.63
C VAL A 74 -6.38 3.90 -1.60
N ASP A 75 -6.34 4.75 -2.62
CA ASP A 75 -7.39 4.83 -3.63
C ASP A 75 -7.50 3.52 -4.42
N PHE A 76 -6.37 2.92 -4.77
CA PHE A 76 -6.35 1.63 -5.45
C PHE A 76 -7.00 0.55 -4.59
N VAL A 77 -6.59 0.45 -3.33
CA VAL A 77 -7.14 -0.53 -2.40
C VAL A 77 -8.63 -0.27 -2.17
N GLY A 78 -8.99 1.00 -1.99
CA GLY A 78 -10.39 1.39 -1.81
C GLY A 78 -11.25 1.01 -3.01
N GLY A 79 -10.71 1.16 -4.21
CA GLY A 79 -11.39 0.73 -5.43
C GLY A 79 -11.65 -0.77 -5.45
N LYS A 80 -10.69 -1.57 -5.00
CA LYS A 80 -10.86 -3.01 -4.91
C LYS A 80 -11.92 -3.39 -3.88
N LEU A 81 -11.92 -2.73 -2.73
CA LEU A 81 -12.89 -3.01 -1.66
C LEU A 81 -14.27 -2.44 -1.97
N GLY A 82 -14.31 -1.26 -2.57
CA GLY A 82 -15.56 -0.56 -2.83
C GLY A 82 -16.25 -0.99 -4.12
N ALA A 83 -15.61 -1.85 -4.89
CA ALA A 83 -16.16 -2.31 -6.16
C ALA A 83 -17.29 -3.34 -5.99
N GLN A 84 -17.62 -3.65 -4.77
CA GLN A 84 -18.69 -4.60 -4.49
C GLN A 84 -20.06 -4.01 -4.75
#